data_0b4bbd1626e3d017386c86d5de7fd25c
#
_entry.id   0b4bbd1626e3d017386c86d5de7fd25c
#
_cell.length_a   1.000
_cell.length_b   1.000
_cell.length_c   1.000
_cell.angle_alpha   90.00
_cell.angle_beta   90.00
_cell.angle_gamma   90.00
#
_symmetry.space_group_name_H-M   'P 1'
#
loop_
_entity.id
_entity.type
_entity.pdbx_description
1 polymer ?
#
loop_
_entity_poly.entity_id
_entity_poly.type
_entity_poly.pdbx_seq_one_letter_code
_entity_poly.pdbx_strand_id
1 'polypeptide(L)'
;VILKDTTDFSNVKVLLYNPAPVDTSISNPAVKFNLFNQDLTVYLFDHRWQKPLYQTFTDKDGSFKFNDVPDGEYILFVQKDGYGWKFVKISTSSDSKTLTLEKERVLFGVMNDKDTLKGNVLIKGDVLIPSGSTVYIKDGAVLKFGGYYKLIVEGNLIVENFDFNSPIIFTTGDTSVYFDGVYVRNRGSVNIKNAVFRSANVGLSVDGSDCEVGYSLFIGNKSYGISATGLNSGRYVRVYNCIFAGRVYGFGPGQPLGVNFEFTDTNASVLNSIFYLNSESGVYCATSGARIEGNYFSGNGYSIEIWSNVNRDTLLIKNNEFVHSKNYHILHRSGIAKYLYNNVYSTAGGISLSPAYRSPVAVINFNNLSGKKYLLALGVGTSTTDARFNFWGTVSEAEIRNLIFDRNDVSPSDPNYNRFGLVDYSGFLTSPVPNAGIRR
;
A
#
# COMPACT_ATOMS: atom_id res chain seq x y z
N VAL A 1 -28.91 -18.91 4.26
CA VAL A 1 -28.82 -17.46 4.03
C VAL A 1 -30.14 -16.81 4.40
N ILE A 2 -30.07 -15.69 5.10
CA ILE A 2 -31.26 -14.91 5.49
C ILE A 2 -31.24 -13.58 4.74
N LEU A 3 -32.38 -13.19 4.19
CA LEU A 3 -32.60 -11.85 3.64
C LEU A 3 -33.40 -11.03 4.63
N LYS A 4 -32.94 -9.82 4.99
CA LYS A 4 -33.74 -8.90 5.80
C LYS A 4 -34.93 -8.38 4.98
N ASP A 5 -36.03 -8.13 5.66
CA ASP A 5 -37.29 -7.57 5.12
C ASP A 5 -38.05 -8.48 4.14
N THR A 6 -37.82 -9.78 4.16
CA THR A 6 -38.60 -10.78 3.42
C THR A 6 -38.68 -12.09 4.20
N THR A 7 -39.66 -12.93 3.89
CA THR A 7 -39.80 -14.29 4.40
C THR A 7 -39.48 -15.36 3.35
N ASP A 8 -39.19 -14.96 2.13
CA ASP A 8 -38.72 -15.83 1.05
C ASP A 8 -37.23 -15.60 0.83
N PHE A 9 -36.41 -16.57 1.19
CA PHE A 9 -34.94 -16.52 1.06
C PHE A 9 -34.44 -17.30 -0.16
N SER A 10 -35.34 -17.66 -1.09
CA SER A 10 -35.00 -18.43 -2.27
C SER A 10 -34.14 -17.66 -3.28
N ASN A 11 -33.45 -18.41 -4.14
CA ASN A 11 -32.70 -17.89 -5.27
C ASN A 11 -31.57 -16.91 -4.89
N VAL A 12 -31.00 -17.06 -3.69
CA VAL A 12 -29.72 -16.43 -3.39
C VAL A 12 -28.62 -17.29 -4.03
N LYS A 13 -27.82 -16.68 -4.87
CA LYS A 13 -26.67 -17.36 -5.48
C LYS A 13 -25.60 -17.60 -4.42
N VAL A 14 -25.19 -18.85 -4.28
CA VAL A 14 -24.16 -19.29 -3.33
C VAL A 14 -23.02 -19.92 -4.09
N LEU A 15 -21.82 -19.40 -3.87
CA LEU A 15 -20.59 -19.78 -4.56
C LEU A 15 -19.53 -20.19 -3.54
N LEU A 16 -18.76 -21.20 -3.88
CA LEU A 16 -17.64 -21.64 -3.08
C LEU A 16 -16.34 -21.47 -3.86
N TYR A 17 -15.36 -20.81 -3.25
CA TYR A 17 -14.06 -20.54 -3.85
C TYR A 17 -12.92 -21.11 -3.01
N ASN A 18 -11.79 -21.40 -3.63
CA ASN A 18 -10.55 -21.53 -2.87
C ASN A 18 -10.23 -20.21 -2.15
N PRO A 19 -9.59 -20.26 -0.98
CA PRO A 19 -8.99 -19.08 -0.38
C PRO A 19 -8.06 -18.40 -1.40
N ALA A 20 -8.00 -17.08 -1.40
CA ALA A 20 -7.08 -16.37 -2.26
C ALA A 20 -5.64 -16.85 -1.97
N PRO A 21 -4.85 -17.24 -2.98
CA PRO A 21 -3.47 -17.62 -2.76
C PRO A 21 -2.72 -16.40 -2.21
N VAL A 22 -2.06 -16.55 -1.08
CA VAL A 22 -1.21 -15.49 -0.49
C VAL A 22 0.21 -15.76 -0.96
N ASP A 23 0.79 -14.80 -1.68
CA ASP A 23 2.22 -14.86 -2.00
C ASP A 23 3.01 -14.84 -0.69
N THR A 24 3.82 -15.86 -0.47
CA THR A 24 4.64 -16.01 0.74
C THR A 24 5.61 -14.84 0.93
N SER A 25 5.94 -14.08 -0.13
CA SER A 25 6.74 -12.86 -0.01
C SER A 25 5.97 -11.69 0.62
N ILE A 26 4.64 -11.65 0.50
CA ILE A 26 3.79 -10.67 1.21
C ILE A 26 3.60 -11.09 2.67
N SER A 27 3.45 -12.38 2.89
CA SER A 27 3.24 -12.98 4.21
C SER A 27 4.53 -13.52 4.83
N ASN A 28 5.70 -13.16 4.29
CA ASN A 28 6.99 -13.70 4.69
C ASN A 28 7.14 -13.65 6.22
N PRO A 29 7.23 -14.80 6.90
CA PRO A 29 7.37 -14.84 8.35
C PRO A 29 8.69 -14.26 8.86
N ALA A 30 9.69 -14.02 8.00
CA ALA A 30 10.89 -13.25 8.33
C ALA A 30 10.56 -11.75 8.49
N VAL A 31 9.56 -11.26 7.77
CA VAL A 31 8.88 -10.00 8.03
C VAL A 31 7.77 -10.34 9.01
N LYS A 32 8.09 -10.56 10.25
CA LYS A 32 7.10 -10.67 11.34
C LYS A 32 6.47 -9.30 11.59
N PHE A 33 5.85 -8.77 10.56
CA PHE A 33 4.81 -7.83 10.78
C PHE A 33 3.70 -8.61 11.49
N ASN A 34 3.58 -8.41 12.75
CA ASN A 34 2.30 -8.51 13.42
C ASN A 34 1.34 -7.45 12.82
N LEU A 35 1.52 -7.18 11.50
CA LEU A 35 0.67 -6.29 10.75
C LEU A 35 -0.74 -6.72 10.90
N PHE A 36 -0.93 -8.03 10.99
CA PHE A 36 -2.22 -8.56 10.81
C PHE A 36 -2.34 -9.84 11.63
N ASN A 37 -3.04 -9.80 12.73
CA ASN A 37 -3.90 -10.92 13.07
C ASN A 37 -4.98 -11.07 11.97
N GLN A 38 -4.70 -10.58 10.75
CA GLN A 38 -5.61 -10.54 9.61
C GLN A 38 -5.35 -11.76 8.76
N ASP A 39 -6.40 -12.46 8.42
CA ASP A 39 -6.31 -13.48 7.39
C ASP A 39 -6.21 -12.81 6.01
N LEU A 40 -5.01 -12.70 5.47
CA LEU A 40 -4.76 -12.07 4.17
C LEU A 40 -5.55 -12.74 3.04
N THR A 41 -5.94 -14.01 3.19
CA THR A 41 -6.77 -14.70 2.19
C THR A 41 -8.15 -14.06 2.05
N VAL A 42 -8.67 -13.44 3.13
CA VAL A 42 -9.93 -12.69 3.14
C VAL A 42 -9.75 -11.32 2.48
N TYR A 43 -8.68 -10.62 2.79
CA TYR A 43 -8.41 -9.27 2.23
C TYR A 43 -8.12 -9.30 0.74
N LEU A 44 -7.41 -10.32 0.28
CA LEU A 44 -7.03 -10.49 -1.10
C LEU A 44 -8.13 -11.13 -1.94
N PHE A 45 -9.17 -11.72 -1.31
CA PHE A 45 -10.26 -12.33 -2.05
C PHE A 45 -11.02 -11.33 -2.89
N ASP A 46 -11.16 -11.65 -4.18
CA ASP A 46 -11.99 -10.89 -5.12
C ASP A 46 -12.71 -11.85 -6.07
N HIS A 47 -14.00 -12.02 -5.84
CA HIS A 47 -14.86 -12.90 -6.63
C HIS A 47 -14.91 -12.57 -8.13
N ARG A 48 -14.52 -11.36 -8.51
CA ARG A 48 -14.49 -10.91 -9.91
C ARG A 48 -13.31 -11.49 -10.68
N TRP A 49 -12.24 -11.88 -9.98
CA TRP A 49 -10.99 -12.40 -10.55
C TRP A 49 -10.80 -13.90 -10.37
N GLN A 50 -11.57 -14.52 -9.48
CA GLN A 50 -11.47 -15.94 -9.18
C GLN A 50 -12.66 -16.70 -9.78
N LYS A 51 -12.44 -17.94 -10.19
CA LYS A 51 -13.51 -18.84 -10.62
C LYS A 51 -14.03 -19.60 -9.41
N PRO A 52 -15.36 -19.68 -9.23
CA PRO A 52 -15.92 -20.54 -8.19
C PRO A 52 -15.67 -22.03 -8.50
N LEU A 53 -15.46 -22.80 -7.45
CA LEU A 53 -15.37 -24.26 -7.54
C LEU A 53 -16.74 -24.89 -7.64
N TYR A 54 -17.70 -24.36 -6.86
CA TYR A 54 -19.05 -24.87 -6.79
C TYR A 54 -20.03 -23.71 -6.80
N GLN A 55 -21.23 -23.96 -7.31
CA GLN A 55 -22.35 -23.03 -7.35
C GLN A 55 -23.64 -23.74 -6.98
N THR A 56 -24.48 -23.12 -6.17
CA THR A 56 -25.85 -23.54 -5.86
C THR A 56 -26.72 -22.31 -5.61
N PHE A 57 -27.99 -22.53 -5.33
CA PHE A 57 -28.95 -21.50 -4.92
C PHE A 57 -29.66 -21.94 -3.64
N THR A 58 -30.13 -20.97 -2.88
CA THR A 58 -30.93 -21.24 -1.70
C THR A 58 -32.37 -21.60 -2.10
N ASP A 59 -33.02 -22.41 -1.26
CA ASP A 59 -34.47 -22.64 -1.25
C ASP A 59 -35.22 -21.56 -0.45
N LYS A 60 -36.54 -21.77 -0.22
CA LYS A 60 -37.40 -20.76 0.42
C LYS A 60 -37.02 -20.45 1.86
N ASP A 61 -36.47 -21.41 2.57
CA ASP A 61 -36.02 -21.22 3.96
C ASP A 61 -34.56 -20.71 4.05
N GLY A 62 -33.93 -20.50 2.90
CA GLY A 62 -32.54 -20.01 2.82
C GLY A 62 -31.49 -21.09 2.96
N SER A 63 -31.88 -22.36 3.00
CA SER A 63 -30.96 -23.48 3.04
C SER A 63 -30.30 -23.71 1.68
N PHE A 64 -29.08 -24.22 1.70
CA PHE A 64 -28.34 -24.61 0.51
C PHE A 64 -27.39 -25.78 0.85
N LYS A 65 -27.00 -26.52 -0.18
CA LYS A 65 -26.06 -27.63 -0.04
C LYS A 65 -25.10 -27.68 -1.22
N PHE A 66 -23.87 -28.00 -0.93
CA PHE A 66 -22.88 -28.48 -1.90
C PHE A 66 -22.64 -29.98 -1.64
N ASN A 67 -22.51 -30.76 -2.71
CA ASN A 67 -22.17 -32.17 -2.63
C ASN A 67 -20.69 -32.37 -2.98
N ASP A 68 -20.08 -33.39 -2.42
CA ASP A 68 -18.72 -33.83 -2.76
C ASP A 68 -17.64 -32.74 -2.66
N VAL A 69 -17.77 -31.85 -1.66
CA VAL A 69 -16.75 -30.87 -1.37
C VAL A 69 -15.65 -31.53 -0.53
N PRO A 70 -14.39 -31.55 -0.98
CA PRO A 70 -13.27 -32.06 -0.18
C PRO A 70 -13.11 -31.31 1.13
N ASP A 71 -12.52 -31.97 2.12
CA ASP A 71 -12.19 -31.31 3.39
C ASP A 71 -11.16 -30.20 3.16
N GLY A 72 -11.41 -29.03 3.74
CA GLY A 72 -10.53 -27.88 3.56
C GLY A 72 -11.12 -26.54 4.00
N GLU A 73 -10.36 -25.49 3.75
CA GLU A 73 -10.77 -24.11 3.95
C GLU A 73 -11.24 -23.51 2.62
N TYR A 74 -12.33 -22.76 2.66
CA TYR A 74 -12.95 -22.14 1.50
C TYR A 74 -13.45 -20.74 1.81
N ILE A 75 -13.71 -19.95 0.74
CA ILE A 75 -14.48 -18.72 0.84
C ILE A 75 -15.89 -19.00 0.35
N LEU A 76 -16.84 -18.90 1.23
CA LEU A 76 -18.28 -18.94 0.93
C LEU A 76 -18.72 -17.53 0.54
N PHE A 77 -19.23 -17.36 -0.66
CA PHE A 77 -19.70 -16.09 -1.20
C PHE A 77 -21.20 -16.21 -1.53
N VAL A 78 -21.98 -15.22 -1.10
CA VAL A 78 -23.42 -15.15 -1.37
C VAL A 78 -23.76 -13.83 -2.02
N GLN A 79 -24.66 -13.88 -3.01
CA GLN A 79 -25.09 -12.70 -3.77
C GLN A 79 -26.56 -12.78 -4.15
N LYS A 80 -27.26 -11.65 -4.06
CA LYS A 80 -28.62 -11.49 -4.57
C LYS A 80 -28.85 -10.08 -5.10
N ASP A 81 -29.51 -9.97 -6.23
CA ASP A 81 -29.86 -8.68 -6.83
C ASP A 81 -30.71 -7.86 -5.86
N GLY A 82 -30.35 -6.59 -5.71
CA GLY A 82 -30.96 -5.67 -4.76
C GLY A 82 -30.50 -5.82 -3.28
N TYR A 83 -29.70 -6.83 -2.97
CA TYR A 83 -29.10 -7.05 -1.63
C TYR A 83 -27.57 -6.99 -1.64
N GLY A 84 -26.93 -6.97 -2.81
CA GLY A 84 -25.49 -7.00 -2.94
C GLY A 84 -24.90 -8.39 -2.63
N TRP A 85 -23.77 -8.42 -1.95
CA TRP A 85 -23.06 -9.67 -1.68
C TRP A 85 -22.34 -9.65 -0.31
N LYS A 86 -22.04 -10.86 0.18
CA LYS A 86 -21.25 -11.07 1.36
C LYS A 86 -20.39 -12.32 1.19
N PHE A 87 -19.24 -12.37 1.85
CA PHE A 87 -18.44 -13.58 1.90
C PHE A 87 -17.86 -13.82 3.29
N VAL A 88 -17.48 -15.06 3.54
CA VAL A 88 -16.85 -15.49 4.78
C VAL A 88 -15.93 -16.67 4.50
N LYS A 89 -14.81 -16.73 5.21
CA LYS A 89 -13.98 -17.93 5.23
C LYS A 89 -14.64 -19.01 6.09
N ILE A 90 -14.68 -20.22 5.56
CA ILE A 90 -15.28 -21.39 6.22
C ILE A 90 -14.29 -22.57 6.16
N SER A 91 -14.47 -23.50 7.09
CA SER A 91 -13.88 -24.84 7.02
C SER A 91 -14.98 -25.87 6.90
N THR A 92 -14.79 -26.92 6.09
CA THR A 92 -15.75 -28.03 5.96
C THR A 92 -15.95 -28.80 7.26
N SER A 93 -15.00 -28.74 8.19
CA SER A 93 -15.11 -29.32 9.52
C SER A 93 -15.85 -28.46 10.54
N SER A 94 -16.26 -27.24 10.16
CA SER A 94 -16.92 -26.29 11.06
C SER A 94 -18.44 -26.35 10.97
N ASP A 95 -19.09 -25.90 12.04
CA ASP A 95 -20.55 -25.83 12.15
C ASP A 95 -21.20 -24.96 11.06
N SER A 96 -22.50 -25.16 10.88
CA SER A 96 -23.31 -24.37 9.96
C SER A 96 -23.22 -22.87 10.25
N LYS A 97 -23.04 -22.04 9.21
CA LYS A 97 -22.99 -20.58 9.33
C LYS A 97 -24.20 -19.93 8.68
N THR A 98 -24.83 -19.01 9.39
CA THR A 98 -25.89 -18.17 8.85
C THR A 98 -25.29 -16.87 8.32
N LEU A 99 -25.54 -16.58 7.04
CA LEU A 99 -25.18 -15.30 6.42
C LEU A 99 -26.44 -14.47 6.20
N THR A 100 -26.42 -13.23 6.65
CA THR A 100 -27.54 -12.29 6.46
C THR A 100 -27.16 -11.26 5.42
N LEU A 101 -28.01 -11.07 4.41
CA LEU A 101 -27.97 -9.99 3.44
C LEU A 101 -29.05 -8.96 3.76
N GLU A 102 -28.68 -7.69 3.66
CA GLU A 102 -29.60 -6.55 3.76
C GLU A 102 -29.79 -5.93 2.38
N LYS A 103 -30.92 -5.25 2.14
CA LYS A 103 -31.14 -4.51 0.91
C LYS A 103 -30.01 -3.51 0.67
N GLU A 104 -29.56 -3.43 -0.56
CA GLU A 104 -28.51 -2.52 -0.97
C GLU A 104 -29.00 -1.07 -0.86
N ARG A 105 -28.29 -0.26 -0.08
CA ARG A 105 -28.56 1.18 0.03
C ARG A 105 -28.00 1.90 -1.19
N VAL A 106 -28.81 2.62 -1.93
CA VAL A 106 -28.36 3.49 -3.02
C VAL A 106 -27.95 4.83 -2.44
N LEU A 107 -26.77 5.34 -2.83
CA LEU A 107 -26.19 6.57 -2.30
C LEU A 107 -25.66 7.47 -3.41
N PHE A 108 -25.97 8.75 -3.34
CA PHE A 108 -25.44 9.86 -4.14
C PHE A 108 -25.76 11.20 -3.47
N GLY A 109 -25.04 12.27 -3.84
CA GLY A 109 -25.29 13.62 -3.32
C GLY A 109 -24.67 13.85 -1.94
N VAL A 110 -25.33 14.68 -1.12
CA VAL A 110 -24.79 15.15 0.17
C VAL A 110 -25.25 14.27 1.30
N MET A 111 -24.33 13.88 2.16
CA MET A 111 -24.61 13.10 3.37
C MET A 111 -24.97 14.00 4.55
N ASN A 112 -25.77 13.47 5.47
CA ASN A 112 -26.10 14.16 6.70
C ASN A 112 -25.04 13.92 7.78
N ASP A 113 -25.00 14.84 8.74
CA ASP A 113 -24.15 14.64 9.93
C ASP A 113 -24.57 13.39 10.69
N LYS A 114 -23.57 12.63 11.18
CA LYS A 114 -23.70 11.37 11.90
C LYS A 114 -24.29 10.20 11.10
N ASP A 115 -24.43 10.34 9.79
CA ASP A 115 -24.81 9.21 8.93
C ASP A 115 -23.83 8.03 9.14
N THR A 116 -24.40 6.82 9.11
CA THR A 116 -23.64 5.58 9.21
C THR A 116 -23.91 4.69 8.01
N LEU A 117 -22.87 4.27 7.32
CA LEU A 117 -22.92 3.29 6.24
C LEU A 117 -22.57 1.90 6.76
N LYS A 118 -23.44 0.94 6.48
CA LYS A 118 -23.32 -0.48 6.83
C LYS A 118 -23.80 -1.35 5.69
N GLY A 119 -23.40 -2.62 5.67
CA GLY A 119 -23.81 -3.58 4.65
C GLY A 119 -23.39 -3.18 3.25
N ASN A 120 -24.24 -3.45 2.26
CA ASN A 120 -23.95 -3.13 0.87
C ASN A 120 -24.50 -1.74 0.48
N VAL A 121 -23.61 -0.90 -0.04
CA VAL A 121 -23.94 0.47 -0.49
C VAL A 121 -23.56 0.60 -1.97
N LEU A 122 -24.54 0.88 -2.83
CA LEU A 122 -24.34 1.16 -4.24
C LEU A 122 -24.26 2.67 -4.48
N ILE A 123 -23.10 3.14 -4.86
CA ILE A 123 -22.85 4.56 -5.15
C ILE A 123 -23.16 4.81 -6.64
N LYS A 124 -24.19 5.64 -6.91
CA LYS A 124 -24.69 5.96 -8.26
C LYS A 124 -24.45 7.42 -8.68
N GLY A 125 -23.58 8.13 -7.96
CA GLY A 125 -23.18 9.50 -8.24
C GLY A 125 -22.13 9.93 -7.23
N ASP A 126 -21.55 11.11 -7.41
CA ASP A 126 -20.63 11.68 -6.43
C ASP A 126 -21.31 11.85 -5.07
N VAL A 127 -20.58 11.56 -4.01
CA VAL A 127 -21.05 11.67 -2.62
C VAL A 127 -20.20 12.71 -1.91
N LEU A 128 -20.84 13.65 -1.21
CA LEU A 128 -20.17 14.71 -0.43
C LEU A 128 -20.48 14.54 1.05
N ILE A 129 -19.43 14.47 1.87
CA ILE A 129 -19.48 14.70 3.32
C ILE A 129 -19.13 16.17 3.55
N PRO A 130 -20.10 17.04 3.84
CA PRO A 130 -19.84 18.47 3.91
C PRO A 130 -19.05 18.86 5.17
N SER A 131 -18.43 20.03 5.14
CA SER A 131 -17.71 20.59 6.27
C SER A 131 -18.60 20.66 7.53
N GLY A 132 -18.05 20.29 8.67
CA GLY A 132 -18.75 20.21 9.95
C GLY A 132 -19.53 18.93 10.20
N SER A 133 -19.70 18.05 9.19
CA SER A 133 -20.36 16.76 9.35
C SER A 133 -19.37 15.64 9.62
N THR A 134 -19.79 14.63 10.36
CA THR A 134 -19.04 13.39 10.58
C THR A 134 -19.86 12.19 10.09
N VAL A 135 -19.25 11.39 9.23
CA VAL A 135 -19.86 10.16 8.68
C VAL A 135 -19.05 8.96 9.12
N TYR A 136 -19.75 7.88 9.39
CA TYR A 136 -19.17 6.61 9.84
C TYR A 136 -19.40 5.51 8.79
N ILE A 137 -18.37 4.68 8.56
CA ILE A 137 -18.48 3.44 7.80
C ILE A 137 -18.05 2.30 8.71
N LYS A 138 -18.89 1.30 8.90
CA LYS A 138 -18.73 0.27 9.92
C LYS A 138 -19.11 -1.13 9.44
N ASP A 139 -18.83 -2.13 10.28
CA ASP A 139 -19.38 -3.49 10.24
C ASP A 139 -19.17 -4.22 8.88
N GLY A 140 -17.95 -4.13 8.30
CA GLY A 140 -17.64 -4.80 7.04
C GLY A 140 -18.47 -4.31 5.85
N ALA A 141 -18.83 -3.02 5.84
CA ALA A 141 -19.57 -2.41 4.75
C ALA A 141 -18.84 -2.56 3.40
N VAL A 142 -19.63 -2.75 2.34
CA VAL A 142 -19.13 -2.78 0.97
C VAL A 142 -19.67 -1.58 0.22
N LEU A 143 -18.80 -0.65 -0.13
CA LEU A 143 -19.12 0.51 -0.97
C LEU A 143 -18.78 0.17 -2.41
N LYS A 144 -19.82 -0.10 -3.19
CA LYS A 144 -19.72 -0.47 -4.60
C LYS A 144 -20.05 0.74 -5.48
N PHE A 145 -19.06 1.26 -6.15
CA PHE A 145 -19.23 2.37 -7.10
C PHE A 145 -19.74 1.85 -8.44
N GLY A 146 -20.91 2.33 -8.86
CA GLY A 146 -21.57 1.94 -10.11
C GLY A 146 -21.05 2.69 -11.34
N GLY A 147 -20.00 3.49 -11.22
CA GLY A 147 -19.37 4.27 -12.29
C GLY A 147 -18.15 5.02 -11.78
N TYR A 148 -17.62 5.93 -12.61
CA TYR A 148 -16.48 6.78 -12.27
C TYR A 148 -16.88 7.91 -11.32
N TYR A 149 -17.33 7.53 -10.12
CA TYR A 149 -17.77 8.43 -9.07
C TYR A 149 -16.74 8.49 -7.95
N LYS A 150 -16.87 9.50 -7.09
CA LYS A 150 -16.01 9.75 -5.95
C LYS A 150 -16.78 9.97 -4.65
N LEU A 151 -16.10 9.72 -3.55
CA LEU A 151 -16.51 10.15 -2.21
C LEU A 151 -15.65 11.36 -1.84
N ILE A 152 -16.27 12.52 -1.65
CA ILE A 152 -15.62 13.78 -1.30
C ILE A 152 -15.80 14.01 0.19
N VAL A 153 -14.69 14.26 0.90
CA VAL A 153 -14.66 14.49 2.35
C VAL A 153 -14.15 15.89 2.63
N GLU A 154 -15.07 16.81 2.93
CA GLU A 154 -14.78 18.16 3.42
C GLU A 154 -15.06 18.27 4.93
N GLY A 155 -15.77 17.30 5.50
CA GLY A 155 -15.98 17.07 6.92
C GLY A 155 -15.07 15.98 7.46
N ASN A 156 -15.61 15.07 8.27
CA ASN A 156 -14.89 13.98 8.88
C ASN A 156 -15.43 12.63 8.39
N LEU A 157 -14.56 11.75 7.98
CA LEU A 157 -14.89 10.35 7.65
C LEU A 157 -14.16 9.41 8.60
N ILE A 158 -14.93 8.60 9.32
CA ILE A 158 -14.42 7.57 10.22
C ILE A 158 -14.78 6.20 9.65
N VAL A 159 -13.77 5.48 9.20
CA VAL A 159 -13.89 4.12 8.66
C VAL A 159 -13.25 3.18 9.67
N GLU A 160 -14.06 2.48 10.43
CA GLU A 160 -13.58 1.67 11.54
C GLU A 160 -14.32 0.34 11.65
N ASN A 161 -13.56 -0.73 11.58
CA ASN A 161 -14.05 -2.06 11.83
C ASN A 161 -13.02 -2.86 12.64
N PHE A 162 -13.44 -3.44 13.74
CA PHE A 162 -12.58 -4.25 14.60
C PHE A 162 -12.60 -5.75 14.25
N ASP A 163 -13.51 -6.17 13.38
CA ASP A 163 -13.52 -7.53 12.84
C ASP A 163 -12.62 -7.64 11.61
N PHE A 164 -11.41 -8.11 11.82
CA PHE A 164 -10.44 -8.30 10.75
C PHE A 164 -10.80 -9.42 9.75
N ASN A 165 -11.81 -10.24 10.03
CA ASN A 165 -12.32 -11.23 9.08
C ASN A 165 -13.38 -10.65 8.13
N SER A 166 -13.78 -9.40 8.32
CA SER A 166 -14.80 -8.72 7.53
C SER A 166 -14.39 -7.27 7.24
N PRO A 167 -13.34 -7.04 6.42
CA PRO A 167 -12.86 -5.69 6.13
C PRO A 167 -13.94 -4.83 5.44
N ILE A 168 -13.87 -3.53 5.63
CA ILE A 168 -14.65 -2.57 4.85
C ILE A 168 -14.06 -2.50 3.44
N ILE A 169 -14.90 -2.57 2.40
CA ILE A 169 -14.42 -2.68 1.02
C ILE A 169 -14.93 -1.51 0.17
N PHE A 170 -14.00 -0.78 -0.44
CA PHE A 170 -14.25 0.20 -1.50
C PHE A 170 -13.89 -0.44 -2.84
N THR A 171 -14.87 -0.56 -3.76
CA THR A 171 -14.70 -1.33 -4.99
C THR A 171 -15.70 -0.88 -6.08
N THR A 172 -15.59 -1.47 -7.27
CA THR A 172 -16.57 -1.36 -8.33
C THR A 172 -17.35 -2.68 -8.51
N GLY A 173 -18.48 -2.63 -9.17
CA GLY A 173 -19.22 -3.85 -9.53
C GLY A 173 -18.59 -4.62 -10.69
N ASP A 174 -17.85 -3.93 -11.55
CA ASP A 174 -17.20 -4.46 -12.75
C ASP A 174 -15.70 -4.25 -12.69
N THR A 175 -14.93 -5.24 -13.17
CA THR A 175 -13.46 -5.20 -13.23
C THR A 175 -12.90 -4.31 -14.32
N SER A 176 -13.69 -3.99 -15.34
CA SER A 176 -13.31 -3.10 -16.44
C SER A 176 -13.45 -1.62 -16.07
N VAL A 177 -14.10 -1.31 -14.95
CA VAL A 177 -14.41 0.05 -14.51
C VAL A 177 -13.63 0.38 -13.24
N TYR A 178 -13.13 1.61 -13.16
CA TYR A 178 -12.57 2.19 -11.94
C TYR A 178 -13.56 3.22 -11.38
N PHE A 179 -13.62 3.33 -10.06
CA PHE A 179 -14.16 4.55 -9.46
C PHE A 179 -13.07 5.62 -9.32
N ASP A 180 -13.46 6.89 -9.20
CA ASP A 180 -12.47 7.98 -9.18
C ASP A 180 -11.61 7.93 -7.91
N GLY A 181 -12.21 7.76 -6.73
CA GLY A 181 -11.48 7.64 -5.47
C GLY A 181 -12.22 8.22 -4.27
N VAL A 182 -11.51 8.24 -3.13
CA VAL A 182 -11.91 8.99 -1.93
C VAL A 182 -11.04 10.23 -1.85
N TYR A 183 -11.65 11.42 -1.86
CA TYR A 183 -10.98 12.72 -1.92
C TYR A 183 -11.19 13.52 -0.64
N VAL A 184 -10.14 13.73 0.12
CA VAL A 184 -10.13 14.52 1.36
C VAL A 184 -9.55 15.87 1.05
N ARG A 185 -10.36 16.93 1.19
CA ARG A 185 -9.98 18.29 0.82
C ARG A 185 -10.63 19.31 1.74
N ASN A 186 -10.32 20.60 1.54
CA ASN A 186 -10.92 21.72 2.28
C ASN A 186 -10.78 21.57 3.80
N ARG A 187 -9.65 21.02 4.29
CA ARG A 187 -9.39 20.73 5.69
C ARG A 187 -10.26 19.62 6.29
N GLY A 188 -10.86 18.79 5.47
CA GLY A 188 -11.51 17.56 5.91
C GLY A 188 -10.54 16.62 6.62
N SER A 189 -11.05 15.60 7.23
CA SER A 189 -10.23 14.58 7.89
C SER A 189 -10.73 13.16 7.62
N VAL A 190 -9.80 12.23 7.56
CA VAL A 190 -10.13 10.81 7.52
C VAL A 190 -9.34 10.03 8.57
N ASN A 191 -10.05 9.11 9.23
CA ASN A 191 -9.45 8.07 10.03
C ASN A 191 -9.95 6.71 9.51
N ILE A 192 -9.03 5.93 8.91
CA ILE A 192 -9.36 4.69 8.23
C ILE A 192 -8.59 3.55 8.88
N LYS A 193 -9.32 2.55 9.34
CA LYS A 193 -8.76 1.30 9.86
C LYS A 193 -9.50 0.10 9.29
N ASN A 194 -8.72 -0.90 8.87
CA ASN A 194 -9.24 -2.18 8.40
C ASN A 194 -10.14 -2.04 7.16
N ALA A 195 -9.60 -1.42 6.10
CA ALA A 195 -10.28 -1.24 4.83
C ALA A 195 -9.48 -1.80 3.64
N VAL A 196 -10.19 -2.15 2.58
CA VAL A 196 -9.64 -2.56 1.28
C VAL A 196 -10.08 -1.57 0.21
N PHE A 197 -9.13 -0.94 -0.47
CA PHE A 197 -9.35 -0.08 -1.62
C PHE A 197 -8.86 -0.78 -2.87
N ARG A 198 -9.79 -1.10 -3.77
CA ARG A 198 -9.46 -1.79 -5.02
C ARG A 198 -10.26 -1.27 -6.20
N SER A 199 -9.64 -1.20 -7.38
CA SER A 199 -10.24 -0.67 -8.60
C SER A 199 -10.64 0.81 -8.50
N ALA A 200 -9.87 1.62 -7.77
CA ALA A 200 -9.95 3.07 -7.82
C ALA A 200 -8.99 3.64 -8.89
N ASN A 201 -9.25 4.85 -9.38
CA ASN A 201 -8.21 5.63 -10.04
C ASN A 201 -7.15 6.03 -8.99
N VAL A 202 -7.58 6.67 -7.90
CA VAL A 202 -6.76 6.93 -6.72
C VAL A 202 -7.49 6.36 -5.51
N GLY A 203 -6.89 5.43 -4.77
CA GLY A 203 -7.56 4.85 -3.59
C GLY A 203 -7.97 5.94 -2.60
N LEU A 204 -7.02 6.78 -2.19
CA LEU A 204 -7.24 7.92 -1.31
C LEU A 204 -6.39 9.11 -1.77
N SER A 205 -7.05 10.24 -2.05
CA SER A 205 -6.43 11.52 -2.37
C SER A 205 -6.61 12.49 -1.21
N VAL A 206 -5.52 13.05 -0.71
CA VAL A 206 -5.50 13.97 0.46
C VAL A 206 -4.87 15.28 0.03
N ASP A 207 -5.65 16.36 0.04
CA ASP A 207 -5.19 17.70 -0.31
C ASP A 207 -5.37 18.65 0.87
N GLY A 208 -4.26 19.12 1.44
CA GLY A 208 -4.24 20.08 2.56
C GLY A 208 -5.07 19.66 3.78
N SER A 209 -5.19 18.36 4.04
CA SER A 209 -6.15 17.77 4.96
C SER A 209 -5.49 16.74 5.88
N ASP A 210 -6.17 16.33 6.95
CA ASP A 210 -5.64 15.34 7.89
C ASP A 210 -6.01 13.91 7.47
N CYS A 211 -5.04 13.01 7.59
CA CYS A 211 -5.23 11.63 7.20
C CYS A 211 -4.51 10.67 8.15
N GLU A 212 -5.24 9.74 8.70
CA GLU A 212 -4.71 8.57 9.40
C GLU A 212 -5.25 7.29 8.76
N VAL A 213 -4.35 6.45 8.25
CA VAL A 213 -4.71 5.17 7.63
C VAL A 213 -3.88 4.06 8.24
N GLY A 214 -4.54 3.06 8.79
CA GLY A 214 -3.90 1.89 9.36
C GLY A 214 -4.58 0.58 9.00
N TYR A 215 -3.81 -0.53 9.02
CA TYR A 215 -4.32 -1.88 8.84
C TYR A 215 -5.16 -2.06 7.56
N SER A 216 -4.79 -1.38 6.49
CA SER A 216 -5.59 -1.31 5.26
C SER A 216 -4.81 -1.79 4.04
N LEU A 217 -5.54 -2.25 3.03
CA LEU A 217 -4.99 -2.77 1.79
C LEU A 217 -5.38 -1.88 0.62
N PHE A 218 -4.40 -1.44 -0.15
CA PHE A 218 -4.56 -0.72 -1.41
C PHE A 218 -4.03 -1.60 -2.54
N ILE A 219 -4.92 -2.07 -3.41
CA ILE A 219 -4.55 -3.08 -4.41
C ILE A 219 -5.17 -2.81 -5.78
N GLY A 220 -4.33 -2.87 -6.81
CA GLY A 220 -4.79 -2.78 -8.19
C GLY A 220 -5.51 -1.47 -8.52
N ASN A 221 -5.15 -0.36 -7.87
CA ASN A 221 -5.63 0.96 -8.22
C ASN A 221 -4.89 1.46 -9.48
N LYS A 222 -5.54 2.29 -10.29
CA LYS A 222 -5.03 2.67 -11.62
C LYS A 222 -3.80 3.57 -11.55
N SER A 223 -3.75 4.48 -10.56
CA SER A 223 -2.67 5.46 -10.42
C SER A 223 -1.96 5.33 -9.08
N TYR A 224 -2.65 5.55 -7.97
CA TYR A 224 -2.07 5.59 -6.63
C TYR A 224 -2.88 4.76 -5.63
N GLY A 225 -2.19 4.17 -4.67
CA GLY A 225 -2.86 3.73 -3.44
C GLY A 225 -3.29 4.93 -2.62
N ILE A 226 -2.32 5.77 -2.21
CA ILE A 226 -2.57 7.06 -1.55
C ILE A 226 -1.78 8.15 -2.27
N SER A 227 -2.42 9.29 -2.51
CA SER A 227 -1.76 10.53 -2.96
C SER A 227 -2.03 11.64 -1.97
N ALA A 228 -0.98 12.22 -1.39
CA ALA A 228 -1.08 13.30 -0.42
C ALA A 228 -0.32 14.52 -0.93
N THR A 229 -1.02 15.65 -1.01
CA THR A 229 -0.51 16.91 -1.54
C THR A 229 -0.85 18.07 -0.61
N GLY A 230 -0.10 19.17 -0.72
CA GLY A 230 -0.47 20.47 -0.13
C GLY A 230 -0.53 20.52 1.40
N LEU A 231 0.19 19.64 2.12
CA LEU A 231 0.20 19.67 3.59
C LEU A 231 0.94 20.91 4.10
N ASN A 232 0.18 21.89 4.49
CA ASN A 232 0.70 23.06 5.20
C ASN A 232 0.87 22.77 6.70
N SER A 233 1.56 23.67 7.42
CA SER A 233 1.83 23.53 8.85
C SER A 233 0.60 23.14 9.66
N GLY A 234 0.71 22.11 10.47
CA GLY A 234 -0.34 21.62 11.37
C GLY A 234 -1.23 20.52 10.79
N ARG A 235 -1.09 20.15 9.48
CA ARG A 235 -1.75 19.00 8.88
C ARG A 235 -0.83 17.79 8.84
N TYR A 236 -1.40 16.59 8.85
CA TYR A 236 -0.62 15.37 8.85
C TYR A 236 -1.19 14.28 7.93
N VAL A 237 -0.31 13.48 7.40
CA VAL A 237 -0.65 12.20 6.77
C VAL A 237 0.16 11.10 7.44
N ARG A 238 -0.53 10.20 8.11
CA ARG A 238 0.06 9.06 8.79
C ARG A 238 -0.48 7.76 8.18
N VAL A 239 0.40 7.00 7.58
CA VAL A 239 0.11 5.67 7.01
C VAL A 239 0.89 4.65 7.83
N TYR A 240 0.23 3.62 8.34
CA TYR A 240 0.90 2.61 9.14
C TYR A 240 0.24 1.24 9.01
N ASN A 241 1.04 0.20 9.09
CA ASN A 241 0.56 -1.16 9.02
C ASN A 241 -0.35 -1.41 7.80
N CYS A 242 0.01 -0.90 6.62
CA CYS A 242 -0.75 -1.04 5.39
C CYS A 242 -0.03 -1.91 4.36
N ILE A 243 -0.78 -2.42 3.39
CA ILE A 243 -0.23 -3.10 2.22
C ILE A 243 -0.60 -2.32 0.97
N PHE A 244 0.39 -2.04 0.14
CA PHE A 244 0.25 -1.43 -1.17
C PHE A 244 0.75 -2.40 -2.22
N ALA A 245 -0.19 -3.01 -2.97
CA ALA A 245 0.13 -4.04 -3.93
C ALA A 245 -0.30 -3.67 -5.35
N GLY A 246 0.64 -3.74 -6.28
CA GLY A 246 0.39 -3.46 -7.69
C GLY A 246 -0.44 -4.55 -8.35
N ARG A 247 0.10 -5.74 -8.41
CA ARG A 247 -0.58 -6.94 -8.93
C ARG A 247 -0.50 -8.06 -7.93
N VAL A 248 -1.64 -8.66 -7.65
CA VAL A 248 -1.69 -9.91 -6.92
C VAL A 248 -2.31 -10.96 -7.84
N TYR A 249 -1.71 -12.12 -7.97
CA TYR A 249 -2.16 -13.25 -8.82
C TYR A 249 -2.10 -13.04 -10.34
N GLY A 250 -1.36 -12.04 -10.83
CA GLY A 250 -1.32 -11.75 -12.28
C GLY A 250 -2.61 -11.16 -12.84
N PHE A 251 -3.60 -10.83 -12.00
CA PHE A 251 -4.89 -10.26 -12.37
C PHE A 251 -4.94 -8.77 -12.06
N GLY A 252 -5.67 -8.03 -12.87
CA GLY A 252 -5.88 -6.59 -12.71
C GLY A 252 -4.73 -5.71 -13.24
N PRO A 253 -4.98 -4.41 -13.34
CA PRO A 253 -3.94 -3.44 -13.64
C PRO A 253 -2.95 -3.36 -12.49
N GLY A 254 -1.69 -3.15 -12.82
CA GLY A 254 -0.68 -2.86 -11.81
C GLY A 254 -0.91 -1.47 -11.24
N GLN A 255 -0.95 -1.34 -9.92
CA GLN A 255 -0.89 -0.03 -9.28
C GLN A 255 0.52 0.56 -9.52
N PRO A 256 0.65 1.75 -10.17
CA PRO A 256 1.96 2.34 -10.44
C PRO A 256 2.66 2.75 -9.15
N LEU A 257 1.98 3.49 -8.30
CA LEU A 257 2.54 4.05 -7.08
C LEU A 257 1.76 3.58 -5.84
N GLY A 258 2.49 3.13 -4.81
CA GLY A 258 1.90 2.81 -3.52
C GLY A 258 1.45 4.09 -2.81
N VAL A 259 2.41 4.91 -2.40
CA VAL A 259 2.18 6.20 -1.73
C VAL A 259 2.92 7.30 -2.46
N ASN A 260 2.22 8.40 -2.74
CA ASN A 260 2.77 9.64 -3.28
C ASN A 260 2.69 10.73 -2.21
N PHE A 261 3.82 11.33 -1.86
CA PHE A 261 3.92 12.54 -1.04
C PHE A 261 4.46 13.69 -1.89
N GLU A 262 3.65 14.69 -2.09
CA GLU A 262 3.98 15.84 -2.93
C GLU A 262 3.66 17.15 -2.20
N PHE A 263 4.67 18.01 -2.06
CA PHE A 263 4.55 19.28 -1.31
C PHE A 263 4.03 19.09 0.14
N THR A 264 4.43 18.01 0.78
CA THR A 264 4.13 17.75 2.20
C THR A 264 5.31 18.19 3.06
N ASP A 265 5.02 18.65 4.28
CA ASP A 265 6.02 18.95 5.30
C ASP A 265 6.40 17.71 6.14
N THR A 266 7.10 17.95 7.25
CA THR A 266 7.60 16.92 8.19
C THR A 266 6.53 15.99 8.76
N ASN A 267 5.26 16.29 8.59
CA ASN A 267 4.13 15.56 9.17
C ASN A 267 3.63 14.38 8.30
N ALA A 268 4.33 14.07 7.20
CA ALA A 268 4.03 12.88 6.40
C ALA A 268 4.84 11.67 6.90
N SER A 269 4.18 10.53 7.05
CA SER A 269 4.87 9.30 7.46
C SER A 269 4.26 8.05 6.88
N VAL A 270 5.13 7.09 6.54
CA VAL A 270 4.78 5.71 6.20
C VAL A 270 5.56 4.78 7.11
N LEU A 271 4.84 4.04 7.93
CA LEU A 271 5.41 3.23 8.99
C LEU A 271 4.96 1.76 8.87
N ASN A 272 5.88 0.83 9.08
CA ASN A 272 5.57 -0.60 9.21
C ASN A 272 4.63 -1.11 8.11
N SER A 273 4.83 -0.73 6.87
CA SER A 273 3.96 -1.06 5.75
C SER A 273 4.66 -1.90 4.68
N ILE A 274 3.90 -2.58 3.85
CA ILE A 274 4.41 -3.45 2.78
C ILE A 274 4.11 -2.81 1.43
N PHE A 275 5.12 -2.74 0.58
CA PHE A 275 5.03 -2.28 -0.80
C PHE A 275 5.45 -3.40 -1.74
N TYR A 276 4.49 -3.92 -2.51
CA TYR A 276 4.68 -5.13 -3.28
C TYR A 276 4.23 -4.97 -4.73
N LEU A 277 5.13 -5.21 -5.67
CA LEU A 277 4.86 -5.20 -7.12
C LEU A 277 4.22 -3.91 -7.67
N ASN A 278 4.43 -2.75 -7.04
CA ASN A 278 4.05 -1.48 -7.64
C ASN A 278 4.90 -1.25 -8.89
N SER A 279 4.26 -0.90 -10.03
CA SER A 279 4.95 -0.95 -11.32
C SER A 279 6.00 0.16 -11.51
N GLU A 280 5.82 1.29 -10.83
CA GLU A 280 6.77 2.41 -10.79
C GLU A 280 7.48 2.47 -9.45
N SER A 281 6.85 3.00 -8.40
CA SER A 281 7.50 3.14 -7.10
C SER A 281 6.62 2.68 -5.94
N GLY A 282 7.23 2.08 -4.91
CA GLY A 282 6.56 1.84 -3.64
C GLY A 282 6.15 3.15 -2.99
N VAL A 283 7.12 4.03 -2.77
CA VAL A 283 6.91 5.40 -2.24
C VAL A 283 7.58 6.41 -3.15
N TYR A 284 6.83 7.42 -3.57
CA TYR A 284 7.33 8.59 -4.27
C TYR A 284 7.28 9.81 -3.34
N CYS A 285 8.40 10.53 -3.23
CA CYS A 285 8.54 11.68 -2.36
C CYS A 285 9.03 12.91 -3.14
N ALA A 286 8.13 13.81 -3.48
CA ALA A 286 8.46 15.16 -3.97
C ALA A 286 8.35 16.20 -2.84
N THR A 287 8.86 15.86 -1.66
CA THR A 287 8.70 16.63 -0.43
C THR A 287 9.96 16.63 0.42
N SER A 288 9.99 17.45 1.45
CA SER A 288 11.01 17.44 2.50
C SER A 288 10.44 16.94 3.82
N GLY A 289 11.25 16.22 4.59
CA GLY A 289 10.96 15.89 5.99
C GLY A 289 10.05 14.71 6.28
N ALA A 290 9.57 13.96 5.29
CA ALA A 290 8.76 12.76 5.53
C ALA A 290 9.57 11.64 6.25
N ARG A 291 8.86 10.75 6.95
CA ARG A 291 9.42 9.57 7.60
C ARG A 291 8.95 8.29 6.90
N ILE A 292 9.91 7.48 6.45
CA ILE A 292 9.69 6.16 5.86
C ILE A 292 10.44 5.16 6.73
N GLU A 293 9.73 4.50 7.65
CA GLU A 293 10.37 3.70 8.70
C GLU A 293 9.71 2.33 8.89
N GLY A 294 10.52 1.29 9.00
CA GLY A 294 10.05 -0.07 9.32
C GLY A 294 9.30 -0.75 8.16
N ASN A 295 9.44 -0.30 6.93
CA ASN A 295 8.68 -0.82 5.80
C ASN A 295 9.42 -1.94 5.05
N TYR A 296 8.64 -2.79 4.41
CA TYR A 296 9.13 -3.85 3.52
C TYR A 296 8.82 -3.53 2.07
N PHE A 297 9.84 -3.59 1.22
CA PHE A 297 9.72 -3.32 -0.22
C PHE A 297 10.17 -4.53 -1.03
N SER A 298 9.30 -5.03 -1.92
CA SER A 298 9.64 -6.15 -2.79
C SER A 298 8.98 -6.03 -4.17
N GLY A 299 9.74 -6.28 -5.22
CA GLY A 299 9.25 -6.38 -6.59
C GLY A 299 8.77 -5.07 -7.23
N ASN A 300 8.98 -3.91 -6.59
CA ASN A 300 8.60 -2.62 -7.14
C ASN A 300 9.51 -2.18 -8.29
N GLY A 301 9.09 -1.22 -9.12
CA GLY A 301 9.96 -0.57 -10.08
C GLY A 301 11.14 0.08 -9.38
N TYR A 302 10.88 1.04 -8.51
CA TYR A 302 11.76 1.52 -7.45
C TYR A 302 11.08 1.26 -6.10
N SER A 303 11.82 1.02 -5.05
CA SER A 303 11.24 0.95 -3.72
C SER A 303 10.87 2.35 -3.23
N ILE A 304 11.80 3.30 -3.36
CA ILE A 304 11.59 4.72 -3.02
C ILE A 304 12.17 5.59 -4.13
N GLU A 305 11.43 6.60 -4.55
CA GLU A 305 11.90 7.64 -5.46
C GLU A 305 11.77 9.02 -4.80
N ILE A 306 12.84 9.84 -4.85
CA ILE A 306 12.93 11.13 -4.16
C ILE A 306 13.21 12.24 -5.17
N TRP A 307 12.30 13.22 -5.23
CA TRP A 307 12.36 14.38 -6.13
C TRP A 307 12.12 15.71 -5.38
N SER A 308 12.64 15.85 -4.18
CA SER A 308 12.37 17.05 -3.39
C SER A 308 12.98 18.31 -4.04
N ASN A 309 12.14 19.28 -4.34
CA ASN A 309 12.56 20.59 -4.83
C ASN A 309 12.89 21.58 -3.71
N VAL A 310 12.72 21.17 -2.46
CA VAL A 310 12.85 22.02 -1.26
C VAL A 310 13.85 21.39 -0.29
N ASN A 311 14.94 22.07 -0.04
CA ASN A 311 15.98 21.65 0.93
C ASN A 311 15.72 22.25 2.32
N ARG A 312 14.49 22.15 2.83
CA ARG A 312 14.16 22.68 4.16
C ARG A 312 14.35 21.67 5.27
N ASP A 313 13.94 20.43 5.03
CA ASP A 313 13.94 19.36 6.02
C ASP A 313 14.53 18.06 5.47
N THR A 314 14.99 17.21 6.35
CA THR A 314 15.63 15.94 5.99
C THR A 314 14.60 14.82 5.96
N LEU A 315 14.47 14.16 4.81
CA LEU A 315 13.74 12.92 4.67
C LEU A 315 14.44 11.80 5.48
N LEU A 316 13.73 11.11 6.34
CA LEU A 316 14.26 10.01 7.13
C LEU A 316 13.82 8.66 6.59
N ILE A 317 14.76 7.86 6.10
CA ILE A 317 14.56 6.50 5.60
C ILE A 317 15.29 5.56 6.56
N LYS A 318 14.53 4.88 7.43
CA LYS A 318 15.12 4.16 8.54
C LYS A 318 14.48 2.80 8.79
N ASN A 319 15.29 1.82 9.16
CA ASN A 319 14.83 0.49 9.56
C ASN A 319 13.96 -0.21 8.50
N ASN A 320 14.15 0.08 7.22
CA ASN A 320 13.41 -0.57 6.15
C ASN A 320 14.15 -1.81 5.63
N GLU A 321 13.39 -2.73 5.05
CA GLU A 321 13.86 -3.92 4.36
C GLU A 321 13.62 -3.78 2.86
N PHE A 322 14.65 -3.81 2.05
CA PHE A 322 14.58 -3.70 0.60
C PHE A 322 15.05 -5.02 -0.01
N VAL A 323 14.09 -5.75 -0.64
CA VAL A 323 14.34 -7.10 -1.15
C VAL A 323 14.04 -7.17 -2.60
N HIS A 324 14.43 -7.16 -3.59
CA HIS A 324 14.09 -7.17 -5.01
C HIS A 324 13.41 -5.88 -5.49
N SER A 325 14.05 -5.20 -6.37
CA SER A 325 13.49 -4.14 -7.21
C SER A 325 13.81 -4.43 -8.67
N LYS A 326 13.03 -3.87 -9.59
CA LYS A 326 13.30 -4.00 -11.02
C LYS A 326 14.45 -3.10 -11.44
N ASN A 327 14.59 -1.95 -10.77
CA ASN A 327 15.64 -0.96 -10.95
C ASN A 327 16.44 -0.82 -9.64
N TYR A 328 16.94 0.37 -9.34
CA TYR A 328 17.50 0.65 -8.01
C TYR A 328 16.43 0.56 -6.93
N HIS A 329 16.80 0.14 -5.74
CA HIS A 329 15.87 0.24 -4.61
C HIS A 329 15.53 1.70 -4.35
N ILE A 330 16.50 2.57 -4.29
CA ILE A 330 16.30 3.98 -4.03
C ILE A 330 16.86 4.80 -5.19
N LEU A 331 16.02 5.65 -5.77
CA LEU A 331 16.40 6.66 -6.74
C LEU A 331 16.25 8.05 -6.11
N HIS A 332 17.36 8.68 -5.76
CA HIS A 332 17.39 10.01 -5.14
C HIS A 332 17.87 11.04 -6.14
N ARG A 333 16.96 11.89 -6.60
CA ARG A 333 17.22 12.88 -7.64
C ARG A 333 17.50 14.28 -7.11
N SER A 334 16.93 14.62 -5.97
CA SER A 334 17.14 15.95 -5.34
C SER A 334 16.62 15.94 -3.89
N GLY A 335 17.07 16.90 -3.07
CA GLY A 335 16.69 17.03 -1.68
C GLY A 335 17.71 16.46 -0.70
N ILE A 336 17.36 16.45 0.57
CA ILE A 336 18.22 15.96 1.67
C ILE A 336 17.60 14.72 2.27
N ALA A 337 18.34 13.61 2.36
CA ALA A 337 17.86 12.37 2.96
C ALA A 337 18.93 11.71 3.86
N LYS A 338 18.46 11.07 4.92
CA LYS A 338 19.25 10.18 5.77
C LYS A 338 18.74 8.75 5.65
N TYR A 339 19.65 7.84 5.35
CA TYR A 339 19.44 6.40 5.23
C TYR A 339 20.12 5.70 6.38
N LEU A 340 19.37 5.24 7.36
CA LEU A 340 19.91 4.73 8.60
C LEU A 340 19.31 3.37 8.96
N TYR A 341 20.15 2.42 9.31
CA TYR A 341 19.72 1.11 9.82
C TYR A 341 18.78 0.35 8.85
N ASN A 342 18.97 0.49 7.55
CA ASN A 342 18.23 -0.27 6.56
C ASN A 342 18.97 -1.54 6.17
N ASN A 343 18.22 -2.57 5.77
CA ASN A 343 18.74 -3.71 5.02
C ASN A 343 18.44 -3.53 3.55
N VAL A 344 19.45 -3.57 2.70
CA VAL A 344 19.32 -3.42 1.25
C VAL A 344 19.93 -4.66 0.58
N TYR A 345 19.06 -5.54 0.05
CA TYR A 345 19.46 -6.74 -0.69
C TYR A 345 19.25 -6.51 -2.19
N SER A 346 20.28 -6.03 -2.87
CA SER A 346 20.16 -5.60 -4.26
C SER A 346 20.46 -6.73 -5.24
N THR A 347 19.56 -6.89 -6.22
CA THR A 347 19.77 -7.72 -7.40
C THR A 347 20.01 -6.88 -8.66
N ALA A 348 19.43 -5.69 -8.74
CA ALA A 348 19.55 -4.75 -9.88
C ALA A 348 20.39 -3.52 -9.53
N GLY A 349 20.18 -2.91 -8.37
CA GLY A 349 20.94 -1.76 -7.86
C GLY A 349 20.44 -1.36 -6.48
N GLY A 350 21.33 -0.84 -5.62
CA GLY A 350 21.00 -0.39 -4.26
C GLY A 350 20.44 1.03 -4.25
N ILE A 351 21.28 2.01 -3.94
CA ILE A 351 20.95 3.44 -3.87
C ILE A 351 21.61 4.16 -5.04
N SER A 352 20.84 4.91 -5.82
CA SER A 352 21.33 5.77 -6.87
C SER A 352 21.08 7.24 -6.53
N LEU A 353 22.15 8.03 -6.43
CA LEU A 353 22.09 9.48 -6.36
C LEU A 353 22.26 10.03 -7.75
N SER A 354 21.15 10.40 -8.42
CA SER A 354 21.11 10.81 -9.83
C SER A 354 20.45 12.18 -9.98
N PRO A 355 21.22 13.28 -9.91
CA PRO A 355 20.68 14.63 -9.94
C PRO A 355 19.77 14.91 -11.14
N ALA A 356 18.61 15.52 -10.91
CA ALA A 356 17.75 16.05 -11.98
C ALA A 356 17.90 17.56 -12.13
N TYR A 357 17.62 18.32 -11.06
CA TYR A 357 17.68 19.80 -11.05
C TYR A 357 18.66 20.33 -9.99
N ARG A 358 18.82 19.61 -8.90
CA ARG A 358 19.74 19.94 -7.81
C ARG A 358 20.45 18.68 -7.36
N SER A 359 21.66 18.83 -6.84
CA SER A 359 22.39 17.72 -6.24
C SER A 359 21.62 17.14 -5.05
N PRO A 360 21.36 15.84 -5.02
CA PRO A 360 20.89 15.18 -3.81
C PRO A 360 21.97 15.24 -2.72
N VAL A 361 21.55 15.45 -1.49
CA VAL A 361 22.43 15.38 -0.30
C VAL A 361 22.03 14.15 0.49
N ALA A 362 22.95 13.21 0.64
CA ALA A 362 22.65 11.95 1.31
C ALA A 362 23.67 11.66 2.43
N VAL A 363 23.16 11.18 3.56
CA VAL A 363 23.91 10.53 4.62
C VAL A 363 23.45 9.08 4.69
N ILE A 364 24.37 8.13 4.43
CA ILE A 364 24.06 6.71 4.27
C ILE A 364 24.89 5.93 5.29
N ASN A 365 24.42 5.81 6.51
CA ASN A 365 25.23 5.27 7.60
C ASN A 365 24.48 4.15 8.36
N PHE A 366 25.24 3.20 8.90
CA PHE A 366 24.73 2.09 9.71
C PHE A 366 23.70 1.21 8.97
N ASN A 367 23.86 1.01 7.66
CA ASN A 367 23.01 0.11 6.88
C ASN A 367 23.75 -1.22 6.62
N ASN A 368 22.99 -2.27 6.38
CA ASN A 368 23.46 -3.49 5.77
C ASN A 368 23.19 -3.42 4.26
N LEU A 369 24.24 -3.29 3.48
CA LEU A 369 24.19 -3.22 2.04
C LEU A 369 24.79 -4.52 1.49
N SER A 370 24.00 -5.29 0.72
CA SER A 370 24.46 -6.55 0.17
C SER A 370 23.85 -6.81 -1.20
N GLY A 371 24.49 -7.63 -2.02
CA GLY A 371 23.98 -7.99 -3.34
C GLY A 371 25.00 -7.89 -4.44
N LYS A 372 24.50 -7.83 -5.67
CA LYS A 372 25.31 -7.77 -6.88
C LYS A 372 25.26 -6.36 -7.46
N LYS A 373 26.42 -5.83 -7.88
CA LYS A 373 26.63 -4.64 -8.68
C LYS A 373 25.97 -3.33 -8.17
N TYR A 374 26.77 -2.32 -7.98
CA TYR A 374 26.45 -0.96 -7.54
C TYR A 374 25.41 -0.85 -6.43
N LEU A 375 25.87 -1.15 -5.21
CA LEU A 375 25.05 -0.89 -4.01
C LEU A 375 24.89 0.61 -3.75
N LEU A 376 25.83 1.41 -4.22
CA LEU A 376 25.77 2.86 -4.23
C LEU A 376 26.33 3.41 -5.55
N ALA A 377 25.56 4.22 -6.25
CA ALA A 377 25.96 4.83 -7.52
C ALA A 377 25.73 6.35 -7.48
N LEU A 378 26.76 7.11 -7.83
CA LEU A 378 26.71 8.57 -7.96
C LEU A 378 26.61 8.97 -9.43
N GLY A 379 25.63 9.81 -9.76
CA GLY A 379 25.50 10.42 -11.08
C GLY A 379 26.23 11.76 -11.20
N VAL A 380 26.25 12.31 -12.40
CA VAL A 380 26.84 13.63 -12.71
C VAL A 380 26.16 14.73 -11.88
N GLY A 381 26.94 15.54 -11.20
CA GLY A 381 26.45 16.66 -10.38
C GLY A 381 26.21 16.27 -8.91
N THR A 382 26.65 15.09 -8.49
CA THR A 382 26.64 14.71 -7.07
C THR A 382 27.85 15.29 -6.35
N SER A 383 27.67 15.60 -5.04
CA SER A 383 28.78 15.92 -4.13
C SER A 383 29.36 14.65 -3.51
N THR A 384 30.47 14.79 -2.80
CA THR A 384 31.01 13.71 -1.96
C THR A 384 29.93 13.26 -0.97
N THR A 385 29.69 11.96 -0.93
CA THR A 385 28.61 11.33 -0.18
C THR A 385 29.16 10.59 1.03
N ASP A 386 28.65 10.89 2.21
CA ASP A 386 28.96 10.18 3.45
C ASP A 386 28.25 8.82 3.48
N ALA A 387 29.01 7.75 3.29
CA ALA A 387 28.54 6.36 3.36
C ALA A 387 29.37 5.53 4.36
N ARG A 388 29.85 6.18 5.42
CA ARG A 388 30.64 5.54 6.46
C ARG A 388 29.81 4.61 7.35
N PHE A 389 30.48 3.71 8.03
CA PHE A 389 29.89 2.81 9.05
C PHE A 389 28.76 1.91 8.50
N ASN A 390 28.80 1.57 7.21
CA ASN A 390 27.92 0.55 6.64
C ASN A 390 28.64 -0.81 6.61
N PHE A 391 27.85 -1.88 6.71
CA PHE A 391 28.30 -3.21 6.33
C PHE A 391 27.94 -3.45 4.86
N TRP A 392 28.92 -3.82 4.04
CA TRP A 392 28.77 -3.96 2.59
C TRP A 392 28.59 -5.40 2.11
N GLY A 393 28.24 -6.32 3.03
CA GLY A 393 28.14 -7.75 2.73
C GLY A 393 29.48 -8.45 2.61
N THR A 394 30.59 -7.72 2.70
CA THR A 394 31.96 -8.20 2.66
C THR A 394 32.85 -7.36 3.57
N VAL A 395 34.02 -7.89 3.92
CA VAL A 395 35.07 -7.19 4.67
C VAL A 395 36.27 -6.82 3.79
N SER A 396 36.24 -7.19 2.52
CA SER A 396 37.27 -6.88 1.55
C SER A 396 37.07 -5.47 0.98
N GLU A 397 38.00 -4.56 1.25
CA GLU A 397 37.94 -3.21 0.72
C GLU A 397 37.90 -3.17 -0.83
N ALA A 398 38.63 -4.09 -1.47
CA ALA A 398 38.61 -4.22 -2.93
C ALA A 398 37.23 -4.65 -3.46
N GLU A 399 36.53 -5.54 -2.76
CA GLU A 399 35.16 -5.93 -3.11
C GLU A 399 34.20 -4.77 -2.88
N ILE A 400 34.30 -4.06 -1.74
CA ILE A 400 33.48 -2.87 -1.46
C ILE A 400 33.65 -1.85 -2.57
N ARG A 401 34.88 -1.58 -3.01
CA ARG A 401 35.14 -0.62 -4.10
C ARG A 401 34.40 -1.00 -5.39
N ASN A 402 34.31 -2.28 -5.71
CA ASN A 402 33.60 -2.79 -6.89
C ASN A 402 32.06 -2.67 -6.79
N LEU A 403 31.52 -2.47 -5.57
CA LEU A 403 30.08 -2.28 -5.32
C LEU A 403 29.67 -0.79 -5.40
N ILE A 404 30.63 0.12 -5.59
CA ILE A 404 30.43 1.55 -5.64
C ILE A 404 30.70 2.03 -7.07
N PHE A 405 29.87 2.96 -7.58
CA PHE A 405 30.14 3.74 -8.77
C PHE A 405 30.24 5.21 -8.39
N ASP A 406 31.43 5.80 -8.56
CA ASP A 406 31.68 7.20 -8.27
C ASP A 406 32.75 7.78 -9.24
N ARG A 407 33.30 8.95 -8.95
CA ARG A 407 34.32 9.60 -9.79
C ARG A 407 35.50 8.69 -10.14
N ASN A 408 35.86 7.75 -9.29
CA ASN A 408 36.99 6.83 -9.54
C ASN A 408 36.71 5.81 -10.67
N ASP A 409 35.45 5.65 -11.07
CA ASP A 409 35.03 4.76 -12.17
C ASP A 409 34.88 5.51 -13.50
N VAL A 410 35.07 6.82 -13.48
CA VAL A 410 34.91 7.71 -14.66
C VAL A 410 36.30 8.03 -15.24
N SER A 411 36.43 7.98 -16.56
CA SER A 411 37.69 8.37 -17.18
C SER A 411 38.04 9.83 -16.89
N PRO A 412 39.29 10.16 -16.50
CA PRO A 412 39.71 11.55 -16.35
C PRO A 412 39.52 12.40 -17.60
N SER A 413 39.41 11.78 -18.78
CA SER A 413 39.12 12.45 -20.05
C SER A 413 37.65 12.75 -20.30
N ASP A 414 36.72 12.21 -19.44
CA ASP A 414 35.31 12.51 -19.54
C ASP A 414 35.06 13.99 -19.17
N PRO A 415 34.33 14.75 -19.99
CA PRO A 415 34.05 16.16 -19.69
C PRO A 415 33.27 16.37 -18.39
N ASN A 416 32.62 15.34 -17.87
CA ASN A 416 31.90 15.38 -16.59
C ASN A 416 32.71 14.84 -15.41
N TYR A 417 33.95 14.37 -15.58
CA TYR A 417 34.75 13.75 -14.52
C TYR A 417 34.71 14.54 -13.21
N ASN A 418 35.00 15.85 -13.26
CA ASN A 418 35.00 16.70 -12.05
C ASN A 418 33.61 17.01 -11.48
N ARG A 419 32.55 16.57 -12.14
CA ARG A 419 31.16 16.72 -11.67
C ARG A 419 30.65 15.52 -10.93
N PHE A 420 31.39 14.43 -10.90
CA PHE A 420 31.09 13.29 -10.04
C PHE A 420 31.70 13.50 -8.65
N GLY A 421 30.92 13.21 -7.60
CA GLY A 421 31.41 13.13 -6.24
C GLY A 421 32.20 11.84 -5.98
N LEU A 422 32.72 11.73 -4.78
CA LEU A 422 33.31 10.51 -4.25
C LEU A 422 32.42 9.92 -3.17
N VAL A 423 32.49 8.63 -2.99
CA VAL A 423 31.86 7.95 -1.86
C VAL A 423 32.88 7.80 -0.74
N ASP A 424 32.61 8.42 0.42
CA ASP A 424 33.37 8.16 1.64
C ASP A 424 32.78 6.94 2.36
N TYR A 425 33.39 5.78 2.18
CA TYR A 425 33.03 4.54 2.85
C TYR A 425 33.99 4.16 3.98
N SER A 426 34.82 5.11 4.43
CA SER A 426 35.77 4.88 5.52
C SER A 426 35.07 4.40 6.81
N GLY A 427 35.75 3.62 7.60
CA GLY A 427 35.16 3.02 8.79
C GLY A 427 34.05 2.01 8.50
N PHE A 428 34.04 1.39 7.30
CA PHE A 428 33.09 0.31 7.00
C PHE A 428 33.16 -0.81 8.08
N LEU A 429 32.01 -1.43 8.30
CA LEU A 429 31.87 -2.41 9.35
C LEU A 429 32.28 -3.81 8.87
N THR A 430 32.88 -4.59 9.77
CA THR A 430 33.30 -5.98 9.51
C THR A 430 32.22 -7.01 9.83
N SER A 431 31.08 -6.58 10.35
CA SER A 431 29.92 -7.43 10.62
C SER A 431 28.63 -6.64 10.38
N PRO A 432 27.51 -7.33 10.13
CA PRO A 432 26.22 -6.67 9.94
C PRO A 432 25.84 -5.77 11.11
N VAL A 433 25.22 -4.65 10.81
CA VAL A 433 24.66 -3.71 11.79
C VAL A 433 23.54 -4.40 12.54
N PRO A 434 23.65 -4.56 13.87
CA PRO A 434 22.56 -5.13 14.66
C PRO A 434 21.30 -4.26 14.57
N ASN A 435 20.13 -4.90 14.49
CA ASN A 435 18.83 -4.22 14.43
C ASN A 435 18.64 -3.28 13.21
N ALA A 436 19.44 -3.41 12.16
CA ALA A 436 19.10 -2.83 10.86
C ALA A 436 17.94 -3.60 10.23
N GLY A 437 17.19 -2.92 9.38
CA GLY A 437 15.97 -3.46 8.80
C GLY A 437 14.78 -3.39 9.76
N ILE A 438 13.77 -4.20 9.47
CA ILE A 438 12.54 -4.21 10.25
C ILE A 438 12.82 -4.76 11.66
N ARG A 439 12.43 -4.00 12.67
CA ARG A 439 12.54 -4.45 14.05
C ARG A 439 11.51 -5.54 14.33
N ARG A 440 12.02 -6.68 14.72
CA ARG A 440 11.21 -7.87 15.09
C ARG A 440 10.69 -7.77 16.51
#